data_e7987f23a959b04fa254945a9d52270c
#
_entry.id   e7987f23a959b04fa254945a9d52270c
#
_cell.length_a   1.000
_cell.length_b   1.000
_cell.length_c   1.000
_cell.angle_alpha   90.00
_cell.angle_beta   90.00
_cell.angle_gamma   90.00
#
_symmetry.space_group_name_H-M   'P 1'
#
loop_
_entity.id
_entity.type
_entity.pdbx_description
1 polymer ?
#
loop_
_entity_poly.entity_id
_entity_poly.type
_entity_poly.pdbx_seq_one_letter_code
_entity_poly.pdbx_strand_id
1 'polypeptide(L)'
;TVVKEVVAPTYTSEGYTIYKCETCDETEKREFVPMLVPESNGGSSAVTLTVTGAGAYETSIADGRYVVAAPAETAVLSGCLGNLKELKAQGVNTLVFRTQLRETALNIDSMLSLGVDDTLFTLTHSGESAELTVGGFAHNELLH
;
A
#
# COMPACT_ATOMS: atom_id res chain seq x y z
N THR A 1 28.37 33.86 4.99
CA THR A 1 27.68 33.03 4.04
C THR A 1 26.22 33.41 3.98
N VAL A 2 25.73 33.70 2.81
CA VAL A 2 24.37 34.17 2.59
C VAL A 2 23.60 33.13 1.77
N VAL A 3 22.38 32.86 2.17
CA VAL A 3 21.49 31.98 1.38
C VAL A 3 21.14 32.69 0.08
N LYS A 4 21.48 32.08 -1.02
CA LYS A 4 21.20 32.63 -2.34
C LYS A 4 19.90 32.06 -2.93
N GLU A 5 19.71 30.77 -2.80
CA GLU A 5 18.58 30.12 -3.41
C GLU A 5 18.27 28.82 -2.66
N VAL A 6 17.00 28.50 -2.58
CA VAL A 6 16.54 27.20 -2.06
C VAL A 6 15.85 26.46 -3.18
N VAL A 7 16.35 25.28 -3.50
CA VAL A 7 15.78 24.43 -4.53
C VAL A 7 14.99 23.31 -3.87
N ALA A 8 13.69 23.29 -4.14
CA ALA A 8 12.83 22.25 -3.58
C ALA A 8 13.10 20.90 -4.26
N PRO A 9 13.03 19.79 -3.52
CA PRO A 9 13.20 18.47 -4.14
C PRO A 9 12.07 18.18 -5.12
N THR A 10 12.40 17.42 -6.15
CA THR A 10 11.44 16.98 -7.16
C THR A 10 11.50 15.45 -7.25
N TYR A 11 10.65 14.88 -8.09
CA TYR A 11 10.67 13.43 -8.28
C TYR A 11 11.89 12.95 -9.06
N THR A 12 12.64 13.87 -9.69
CA THR A 12 13.80 13.52 -10.49
C THR A 12 15.10 14.12 -9.97
N SER A 13 15.03 15.03 -8.99
CA SER A 13 16.21 15.72 -8.48
C SER A 13 16.08 15.97 -6.98
N GLU A 14 17.21 15.90 -6.32
CA GLU A 14 17.28 16.25 -4.90
C GLU A 14 17.09 17.75 -4.71
N GLY A 15 16.54 18.12 -3.56
CA GLY A 15 16.49 19.51 -3.14
C GLY A 15 17.77 19.89 -2.43
N TYR A 16 18.11 21.15 -2.46
CA TYR A 16 19.29 21.67 -1.77
C TYR A 16 19.16 23.16 -1.58
N THR A 17 20.00 23.70 -0.70
CA THR A 17 20.10 25.14 -0.50
C THR A 17 21.45 25.61 -1.01
N ILE A 18 21.47 26.67 -1.81
CA ILE A 18 22.68 27.25 -2.34
C ILE A 18 23.07 28.42 -1.45
N TYR A 19 24.27 28.38 -0.94
CA TYR A 19 24.87 29.46 -0.15
C TYR A 19 25.93 30.13 -1.00
N LYS A 20 25.98 31.43 -0.94
CA LYS A 20 27.00 32.21 -1.61
C LYS A 20 27.93 32.86 -0.58
N CYS A 21 29.22 32.75 -0.80
CA CYS A 21 30.19 33.43 0.02
C CYS A 21 30.26 34.91 -0.37
N GLU A 22 30.18 35.81 0.59
CA GLU A 22 30.23 37.25 0.33
C GLU A 22 31.61 37.74 -0.13
N THR A 23 32.64 37.02 0.25
CA THR A 23 34.02 37.49 0.01
C THR A 23 34.74 36.77 -1.11
N CYS A 24 34.27 35.61 -1.54
CA CYS A 24 34.97 34.80 -2.54
C CYS A 24 34.12 34.44 -3.76
N ASP A 25 32.89 34.90 -3.83
CA ASP A 25 31.99 34.66 -4.96
C ASP A 25 31.76 33.18 -5.28
N GLU A 26 32.09 32.31 -4.36
CA GLU A 26 31.81 30.88 -4.54
C GLU A 26 30.44 30.54 -4.04
N THR A 27 29.85 29.55 -4.67
CA THR A 27 28.56 29.00 -4.25
C THR A 27 28.75 27.57 -3.77
N GLU A 28 28.01 27.21 -2.75
CA GLU A 28 28.06 25.88 -2.18
C GLU A 28 26.67 25.35 -1.97
N LYS A 29 26.46 24.09 -2.35
CA LYS A 29 25.18 23.42 -2.14
C LYS A 29 25.21 22.70 -0.80
N ARG A 30 24.22 22.97 0.03
CA ARG A 30 24.12 22.37 1.35
C ARG A 30 22.69 22.00 1.65
N GLU A 31 22.49 21.34 2.78
CA GLU A 31 21.15 20.96 3.25
C GLU A 31 20.39 20.16 2.22
N PHE A 32 21.04 19.13 1.70
CA PHE A 32 20.42 18.26 0.72
C PHE A 32 19.20 17.56 1.29
N VAL A 33 18.11 17.60 0.54
CA VAL A 33 16.89 16.92 0.87
C VAL A 33 16.70 15.78 -0.13
N PRO A 34 16.41 14.56 0.31
CA PRO A 34 16.22 13.44 -0.62
C PRO A 34 15.15 13.74 -1.67
N MET A 35 15.30 13.16 -2.85
CA MET A 35 14.28 13.26 -3.87
C MET A 35 12.93 12.80 -3.33
N LEU A 36 11.88 13.46 -3.80
CA LEU A 36 10.53 13.01 -3.47
C LEU A 36 10.28 11.65 -4.12
N VAL A 37 9.71 10.75 -3.33
CA VAL A 37 9.31 9.45 -3.83
C VAL A 37 7.80 9.49 -4.05
N PRO A 38 7.30 9.07 -5.21
CA PRO A 38 5.86 8.99 -5.40
C PRO A 38 5.23 8.13 -4.30
N GLU A 39 4.13 8.58 -3.74
CA GLU A 39 3.48 7.87 -2.63
C GLU A 39 3.21 6.41 -2.95
N SER A 40 2.93 6.14 -4.17
CA SER A 40 2.72 4.79 -4.63
C SER A 40 4.01 4.01 -4.77
N ASN A 41 5.10 4.55 -4.28
CA ASN A 41 6.40 3.90 -4.22
C ASN A 41 6.75 3.19 -5.53
N GLY A 42 6.84 3.95 -6.55
CA GLY A 42 7.08 3.41 -7.88
C GLY A 42 6.06 3.92 -8.87
N GLY A 43 5.33 4.94 -8.49
CA GLY A 43 4.38 5.58 -9.35
C GLY A 43 3.02 4.90 -9.43
N SER A 44 2.83 3.78 -8.78
CA SER A 44 1.52 3.16 -8.74
C SER A 44 0.71 3.79 -7.62
N SER A 45 -0.59 3.75 -7.75
CA SER A 45 -1.48 4.20 -6.69
C SER A 45 -1.20 3.42 -5.42
N ALA A 46 -1.30 4.08 -4.30
CA ALA A 46 -1.10 3.42 -3.03
C ALA A 46 -2.21 2.40 -2.81
N VAL A 47 -1.87 1.13 -2.92
CA VAL A 47 -2.77 0.07 -2.49
C VAL A 47 -2.59 -0.02 -0.99
N THR A 48 -3.55 0.54 -0.26
CA THR A 48 -3.48 0.62 1.19
C THR A 48 -4.36 -0.42 1.83
N LEU A 49 -3.80 -1.61 2.02
CA LEU A 49 -4.47 -2.66 2.77
C LEU A 49 -3.85 -2.70 4.16
N THR A 50 -4.67 -2.79 5.18
CA THR A 50 -4.23 -2.79 6.56
C THR A 50 -4.44 -4.17 7.18
N VAL A 51 -3.41 -4.67 7.85
CA VAL A 51 -3.49 -5.92 8.58
C VAL A 51 -3.34 -5.61 10.06
N THR A 52 -4.32 -6.06 10.85
CA THR A 52 -4.29 -5.92 12.30
C THR A 52 -4.27 -7.30 12.94
N GLY A 53 -3.78 -7.39 14.17
CA GLY A 53 -3.64 -8.66 14.87
C GLY A 53 -2.33 -9.37 14.62
N ALA A 54 -1.56 -8.94 13.62
CA ALA A 54 -0.23 -9.47 13.36
C ALA A 54 0.79 -8.35 13.55
N GLY A 55 1.92 -8.66 14.16
CA GLY A 55 2.96 -7.67 14.39
C GLY A 55 3.69 -7.25 13.12
N ALA A 56 3.74 -8.14 12.15
CA ALA A 56 4.34 -7.88 10.85
C ALA A 56 3.64 -8.78 9.83
N TYR A 57 3.71 -8.40 8.57
CA TYR A 57 3.16 -9.22 7.50
C TYR A 57 3.95 -8.99 6.23
N GLU A 58 3.86 -9.93 5.31
CA GLU A 58 4.55 -9.85 4.04
C GLU A 58 3.53 -9.82 2.90
N THR A 59 3.87 -9.12 1.85
CA THR A 59 3.03 -9.06 0.67
C THR A 59 3.86 -9.45 -0.56
N SER A 60 3.21 -10.12 -1.50
CA SER A 60 3.85 -10.48 -2.75
C SER A 60 2.82 -10.56 -3.86
N ILE A 61 3.29 -10.36 -5.09
CA ILE A 61 2.46 -10.49 -6.27
C ILE A 61 3.11 -11.55 -7.16
N ALA A 62 2.33 -12.57 -7.53
CA ALA A 62 2.80 -13.61 -8.42
C ALA A 62 1.61 -14.22 -9.16
N ASP A 63 1.77 -14.44 -10.47
CA ASP A 63 0.76 -15.10 -11.30
C ASP A 63 -0.65 -14.50 -11.16
N GLY A 64 -0.73 -13.18 -11.06
CA GLY A 64 -2.02 -12.50 -10.93
C GLY A 64 -2.65 -12.61 -9.54
N ARG A 65 -1.86 -12.99 -8.54
CA ARG A 65 -2.32 -13.08 -7.16
C ARG A 65 -1.55 -12.11 -6.27
N TYR A 66 -2.27 -11.39 -5.45
CA TYR A 66 -1.68 -10.56 -4.42
C TYR A 66 -1.83 -11.29 -3.09
N VAL A 67 -0.72 -11.74 -2.56
CA VAL A 67 -0.69 -12.56 -1.34
C VAL A 67 -0.28 -11.70 -0.16
N VAL A 68 -1.10 -11.70 0.87
CA VAL A 68 -0.79 -11.05 2.14
C VAL A 68 -0.61 -12.18 3.16
N ALA A 69 0.62 -12.37 3.62
CA ALA A 69 0.95 -13.41 4.58
C ALA A 69 1.17 -12.79 5.96
N ALA A 70 0.31 -13.14 6.90
CA ALA A 70 0.40 -12.66 8.27
C ALA A 70 0.82 -13.82 9.19
N PRO A 71 1.96 -13.71 9.89
CA PRO A 71 2.44 -14.79 10.76
C PRO A 71 1.71 -14.78 12.10
N ALA A 72 0.41 -14.99 12.07
CA ALA A 72 -0.44 -14.97 13.25
C ALA A 72 -1.60 -15.94 13.07
N GLU A 73 -2.15 -16.42 14.17
CA GLU A 73 -3.31 -17.30 14.13
C GLU A 73 -4.58 -16.50 13.86
N THR A 74 -4.60 -15.28 14.36
CA THR A 74 -5.73 -14.37 14.20
C THR A 74 -5.22 -13.07 13.60
N ALA A 75 -5.81 -12.66 12.51
CA ALA A 75 -5.47 -11.39 11.87
C ALA A 75 -6.67 -10.88 11.09
N VAL A 76 -6.71 -9.58 10.87
CA VAL A 76 -7.78 -8.93 10.13
C VAL A 76 -7.16 -8.12 8.99
N LEU A 77 -7.60 -8.41 7.79
CA LEU A 77 -7.22 -7.64 6.60
C LEU A 77 -8.36 -6.71 6.25
N SER A 78 -8.08 -5.44 6.16
CA SER A 78 -9.08 -4.45 5.81
C SER A 78 -8.57 -3.48 4.75
N GLY A 79 -9.50 -2.92 4.01
CA GLY A 79 -9.21 -1.96 2.96
C GLY A 79 -10.49 -1.53 2.28
N CYS A 80 -10.37 -0.90 1.13
CA CYS A 80 -11.54 -0.54 0.33
C CYS A 80 -11.49 -1.23 -1.04
N LEU A 81 -12.64 -1.30 -1.70
CA LEU A 81 -12.71 -1.97 -3.01
C LEU A 81 -11.86 -1.26 -4.06
N GLY A 82 -11.63 0.03 -3.90
CA GLY A 82 -10.74 0.78 -4.77
C GLY A 82 -9.31 0.23 -4.77
N ASN A 83 -8.85 -0.29 -3.64
CA ASN A 83 -7.54 -0.92 -3.55
C ASN A 83 -7.48 -2.19 -4.40
N LEU A 84 -8.57 -2.95 -4.41
CA LEU A 84 -8.67 -4.16 -5.23
C LEU A 84 -8.72 -3.80 -6.71
N LYS A 85 -9.38 -2.71 -7.04
CA LYS A 85 -9.45 -2.21 -8.41
C LYS A 85 -8.05 -1.83 -8.92
N GLU A 86 -7.25 -1.21 -8.05
CA GLU A 86 -5.87 -0.88 -8.39
C GLU A 86 -5.03 -2.14 -8.61
N LEU A 87 -5.22 -3.15 -7.79
CA LEU A 87 -4.55 -4.43 -7.97
C LEU A 87 -4.94 -5.07 -9.31
N LYS A 88 -6.20 -4.98 -9.67
CA LYS A 88 -6.67 -5.51 -10.94
C LYS A 88 -6.03 -4.77 -12.12
N ALA A 89 -5.85 -3.46 -11.99
CA ALA A 89 -5.18 -2.66 -13.00
C ALA A 89 -3.71 -3.07 -13.17
N GLN A 90 -3.12 -3.66 -12.14
CA GLN A 90 -1.75 -4.18 -12.18
C GLN A 90 -1.67 -5.62 -12.69
N GLY A 91 -2.78 -6.20 -13.06
CA GLY A 91 -2.82 -7.58 -13.53
C GLY A 91 -3.19 -8.60 -12.46
N VAL A 92 -3.53 -8.15 -11.27
CA VAL A 92 -3.94 -9.03 -10.17
C VAL A 92 -5.44 -9.29 -10.24
N ASN A 93 -5.83 -10.55 -10.20
CA ASN A 93 -7.24 -10.91 -10.22
C ASN A 93 -7.70 -11.66 -8.97
N THR A 94 -6.77 -12.00 -8.08
CA THR A 94 -7.07 -12.74 -6.86
C THR A 94 -6.33 -12.12 -5.68
N LEU A 95 -7.04 -11.89 -4.60
CA LEU A 95 -6.46 -11.46 -3.33
C LEU A 95 -6.39 -12.68 -2.41
N VAL A 96 -5.21 -12.99 -1.92
CA VAL A 96 -5.00 -14.10 -0.99
C VAL A 96 -4.58 -13.57 0.35
N PHE A 97 -5.31 -13.92 1.39
CA PHE A 97 -4.93 -13.59 2.76
C PHE A 97 -4.58 -14.88 3.49
N ARG A 98 -3.34 -14.94 3.93
CA ARG A 98 -2.79 -16.16 4.52
C ARG A 98 -2.37 -15.91 5.96
N THR A 99 -2.84 -16.77 6.86
CA THR A 99 -2.41 -16.79 8.24
C THR A 99 -1.81 -18.16 8.54
N GLN A 100 -1.34 -18.37 9.76
CA GLN A 100 -0.72 -19.63 10.14
C GLN A 100 -1.65 -20.83 10.03
N LEU A 101 -2.94 -20.63 10.22
CA LEU A 101 -3.92 -21.71 10.25
C LEU A 101 -4.84 -21.74 9.04
N ARG A 102 -4.86 -20.70 8.23
CA ARG A 102 -5.78 -20.63 7.13
C ARG A 102 -5.28 -19.73 5.99
N GLU A 103 -5.63 -20.09 4.79
CA GLU A 103 -5.40 -19.27 3.60
C GLU A 103 -6.76 -19.06 2.92
N THR A 104 -7.07 -17.82 2.60
CA THR A 104 -8.33 -17.48 1.93
C THR A 104 -8.02 -16.74 0.64
N ALA A 105 -8.58 -17.22 -0.46
CA ALA A 105 -8.46 -16.55 -1.75
C ALA A 105 -9.78 -15.85 -2.08
N LEU A 106 -9.69 -14.61 -2.51
CA LEU A 106 -10.85 -13.80 -2.89
C LEU A 106 -10.70 -13.39 -4.35
N ASN A 107 -11.78 -13.55 -5.11
CA ASN A 107 -11.79 -13.08 -6.49
C ASN A 107 -12.04 -11.57 -6.48
N ILE A 108 -11.12 -10.81 -7.05
CA ILE A 108 -11.23 -9.35 -7.06
C ILE A 108 -12.46 -8.88 -7.85
N ASP A 109 -12.75 -9.50 -8.99
CA ASP A 109 -13.92 -9.13 -9.77
C ASP A 109 -15.22 -9.31 -8.97
N SER A 110 -15.31 -10.39 -8.22
CA SER A 110 -16.48 -10.63 -7.37
C SER A 110 -16.58 -9.58 -6.27
N MET A 111 -15.45 -9.21 -5.68
CA MET A 111 -15.42 -8.17 -4.66
C MET A 111 -15.85 -6.83 -5.22
N LEU A 112 -15.35 -6.46 -6.39
CA LEU A 112 -15.68 -5.17 -7.00
C LEU A 112 -17.16 -5.06 -7.38
N SER A 113 -17.85 -6.18 -7.57
CA SER A 113 -19.27 -6.17 -7.87
C SER A 113 -20.15 -5.92 -6.65
N LEU A 114 -19.58 -5.96 -5.45
CA LEU A 114 -20.32 -5.80 -4.21
C LEU A 114 -20.50 -4.36 -3.77
N GLY A 115 -19.78 -3.42 -4.38
CA GLY A 115 -19.87 -2.03 -4.00
C GLY A 115 -19.07 -1.14 -4.94
N VAL A 116 -18.83 0.07 -4.46
CA VAL A 116 -18.04 1.08 -5.19
C VAL A 116 -16.64 1.18 -4.59
N ASP A 117 -15.79 2.02 -5.20
CA ASP A 117 -14.40 2.15 -4.77
C ASP A 117 -14.24 2.52 -3.30
N ASP A 118 -15.18 3.29 -2.76
CA ASP A 118 -15.14 3.73 -1.36
C ASP A 118 -15.69 2.69 -0.37
N THR A 119 -16.21 1.59 -0.87
CA THR A 119 -16.79 0.55 0.00
C THR A 119 -15.68 -0.17 0.74
N LEU A 120 -15.76 -0.21 2.05
CA LEU A 120 -14.78 -0.89 2.89
C LEU A 120 -15.08 -2.38 2.95
N PHE A 121 -14.03 -3.17 2.98
CA PHE A 121 -14.16 -4.60 3.22
C PHE A 121 -13.25 -5.01 4.37
N THR A 122 -13.63 -6.09 5.04
CA THR A 122 -12.85 -6.65 6.15
C THR A 122 -12.85 -8.16 6.02
N LEU A 123 -11.68 -8.74 5.98
CA LEU A 123 -11.50 -10.19 6.00
C LEU A 123 -10.84 -10.56 7.31
N THR A 124 -11.57 -11.28 8.14
CA THR A 124 -11.11 -11.70 9.47
C THR A 124 -10.74 -13.18 9.45
N HIS A 125 -9.51 -13.48 9.85
CA HIS A 125 -9.10 -14.85 10.14
C HIS A 125 -9.01 -15.02 11.64
N SER A 126 -9.75 -15.98 12.17
CA SER A 126 -9.72 -16.31 13.58
C SER A 126 -9.46 -17.82 13.70
N GLY A 127 -8.19 -18.17 13.93
CA GLY A 127 -7.78 -19.56 13.90
C GLY A 127 -8.05 -20.18 12.51
N GLU A 128 -8.82 -21.23 12.47
CA GLU A 128 -9.20 -21.90 11.23
C GLU A 128 -10.43 -21.28 10.57
N SER A 129 -11.04 -20.30 11.21
CA SER A 129 -12.25 -19.65 10.70
C SER A 129 -11.92 -18.39 9.93
N ALA A 130 -12.73 -18.08 8.94
CA ALA A 130 -12.62 -16.85 8.20
C ALA A 130 -14.00 -16.23 8.00
N GLU A 131 -14.03 -14.91 7.99
CA GLU A 131 -15.25 -14.16 7.77
C GLU A 131 -14.94 -12.96 6.89
N LEU A 132 -15.77 -12.75 5.88
CA LEU A 132 -15.63 -11.60 4.99
C LEU A 132 -16.84 -10.68 5.17
N THR A 133 -16.57 -9.41 5.37
CA THR A 133 -17.59 -8.37 5.45
C THR A 133 -17.27 -7.29 4.42
N VAL A 134 -18.26 -6.92 3.62
CA VAL A 134 -18.10 -5.86 2.61
C VAL A 134 -19.23 -4.85 2.82
N GLY A 135 -18.86 -3.60 3.04
CA GLY A 135 -19.83 -2.54 3.26
C GLY A 135 -20.75 -2.76 4.44
N GLY A 136 -20.31 -3.53 5.43
CA GLY A 136 -21.11 -3.87 6.59
C GLY A 136 -21.98 -5.13 6.43
N PHE A 137 -21.87 -5.81 5.30
CA PHE A 137 -22.62 -7.04 5.02
C PHE A 137 -21.69 -8.23 4.89
N ALA A 138 -22.07 -9.35 5.50
CA ALA A 138 -21.28 -10.56 5.42
C ALA A 138 -21.38 -11.20 4.05
N HIS A 139 -20.23 -11.61 3.50
CA HIS A 139 -20.14 -12.25 2.18
C HIS A 139 -19.24 -13.48 2.24
N ASN A 140 -19.53 -14.35 3.20
CA ASN A 140 -18.71 -15.56 3.39
C ASN A 140 -18.74 -16.51 2.22
N GLU A 141 -19.72 -16.37 1.33
CA GLU A 141 -19.83 -17.18 0.12
C GLU A 141 -18.65 -16.97 -0.84
N LEU A 142 -17.91 -15.88 -0.70
CA LEU A 142 -16.75 -15.58 -1.54
C LEU A 142 -15.47 -16.23 -1.02
N LEU A 143 -15.50 -16.80 0.17
CA LEU A 143 -14.32 -17.42 0.77
C LEU A 143 -14.03 -18.77 0.13
N HIS A 144 -12.77 -18.99 -0.23
CA HIS A 144 -12.33 -20.23 -0.88
C HIS A 144 -11.24 -20.95 -0.10
#